data_83229f84329a497d3038ab75bc6dc9f4
#
_entry.id   83229f84329a497d3038ab75bc6dc9f4
#
_cell.length_a   1.000
_cell.length_b   1.000
_cell.length_c   1.000
_cell.angle_alpha   90.00
_cell.angle_beta   90.00
_cell.angle_gamma   90.00
#
_symmetry.space_group_name_H-M   'P 1'
#
loop_
_entity.id
_entity.type
_entity.pdbx_description
1 polymer ?
#
loop_
_entity_poly.entity_id
_entity_poly.type
_entity_poly.pdbx_seq_one_letter_code
_entity_poly.pdbx_strand_id
1 'polypeptide(L)'
;MKVPGISWFVTVALLVASLGGGLACRTASGSNDEKAPAGEAAVESRPFEDVFLLTGELRAVRSTSVITPRGEGELQIRWMVEDGAEVAESERVVEFDAARLIQNIEERRLKLRQAENERESRERTVAADADRKRVAVDKAEVEAEKARIDASIPRELQAAVDWRKMQSTLQEKQAALEKARLERQAFETSSRSDLEVLLRAEEKARRDVAAAEKSLVAMSVEAPKSGIFLVGNFWNWGPEGPRKLQIGDTVWPGYPVASIPDPSEMEVGATLSEVDHGRIAAGQKARCILDTYPDRVFEGRVEEIGAVAAEPRRTFGPMGSRTGFPVLVSLSRTDPLMRPGLSVRVEVVRRAWPKALVVPRWAVRFEKEQPVVMKKGLTGASPVSVAACSPVGCVVEAGLAEGDRVLVR
;
A
#
# COMPACT_ATOMS: atom_id res chain seq x y z
N MET A 1 -50.83 15.59 29.01
CA MET A 1 -52.09 14.89 28.67
C MET A 1 -51.75 13.44 28.50
N LYS A 2 -52.00 12.70 29.48
CA LYS A 2 -52.76 11.46 29.74
C LYS A 2 -52.64 10.36 28.68
N VAL A 3 -52.05 9.27 29.11
CA VAL A 3 -52.09 7.85 28.70
C VAL A 3 -53.51 7.30 28.75
N PRO A 4 -53.91 6.19 28.08
CA PRO A 4 -53.71 4.81 28.58
C PRO A 4 -53.45 3.80 27.45
N GLY A 5 -52.77 2.65 27.55
CA GLY A 5 -52.91 1.53 28.51
C GLY A 5 -53.88 0.47 28.02
N ILE A 6 -53.40 -0.76 27.61
CA ILE A 6 -54.18 -1.99 27.80
C ILE A 6 -53.21 -3.18 27.75
N SER A 7 -53.19 -3.89 28.86
CA SER A 7 -52.63 -5.20 29.14
C SER A 7 -53.57 -6.30 28.64
N TRP A 8 -53.02 -7.47 28.21
CA TRP A 8 -53.78 -8.72 28.24
C TRP A 8 -52.86 -9.87 28.68
N PHE A 9 -53.14 -10.29 29.91
CA PHE A 9 -52.77 -11.57 30.49
C PHE A 9 -53.73 -12.63 29.92
N VAL A 10 -53.20 -13.82 29.54
CA VAL A 10 -53.98 -15.06 29.54
C VAL A 10 -53.11 -16.15 30.16
N THR A 11 -53.42 -16.43 31.40
CA THR A 11 -53.10 -17.63 32.15
C THR A 11 -53.95 -18.80 31.66
N VAL A 12 -53.31 -19.93 31.33
CA VAL A 12 -54.01 -21.23 31.33
C VAL A 12 -53.19 -22.22 32.13
N ALA A 13 -53.75 -22.52 33.28
CA ALA A 13 -53.38 -23.62 34.12
C ALA A 13 -54.13 -24.87 33.67
N LEU A 14 -53.45 -26.01 33.49
CA LEU A 14 -54.07 -27.32 33.44
C LEU A 14 -53.23 -28.35 34.21
N LEU A 15 -53.80 -28.82 35.26
CA LEU A 15 -53.51 -29.96 36.11
C LEU A 15 -53.72 -31.26 35.35
N VAL A 16 -52.77 -32.21 35.37
CA VAL A 16 -53.11 -33.65 35.31
C VAL A 16 -52.04 -34.48 36.03
N ALA A 17 -52.46 -35.02 37.06
CA ALA A 17 -52.29 -36.29 37.73
C ALA A 17 -51.08 -37.20 37.45
N SER A 18 -50.45 -37.53 38.53
CA SER A 18 -49.57 -38.63 38.91
C SER A 18 -49.98 -40.00 38.34
N LEU A 19 -48.96 -40.73 37.80
CA LEU A 19 -48.91 -42.19 37.92
C LEU A 19 -47.42 -42.61 37.93
N GLY A 20 -47.06 -43.30 38.96
CA GLY A 20 -45.73 -43.77 39.23
C GLY A 20 -45.27 -44.89 38.30
N GLY A 21 -43.98 -44.91 38.05
CA GLY A 21 -43.28 -45.97 37.38
C GLY A 21 -41.81 -45.76 37.58
N GLY A 22 -41.27 -46.36 38.62
CA GLY A 22 -39.85 -46.38 38.87
C GLY A 22 -39.17 -47.21 37.81
N LEU A 23 -38.32 -46.54 37.02
CA LEU A 23 -37.29 -47.21 36.18
C LEU A 23 -35.92 -46.72 36.68
N ALA A 24 -35.22 -47.62 37.32
CA ALA A 24 -33.82 -47.47 37.72
C ALA A 24 -32.96 -47.20 36.46
N CYS A 25 -32.49 -45.93 36.31
CA CYS A 25 -31.38 -45.65 35.40
C CYS A 25 -30.11 -46.32 35.96
N ARG A 26 -29.80 -47.48 35.48
CA ARG A 26 -28.46 -48.06 35.51
C ARG A 26 -27.57 -47.10 34.68
N THR A 27 -26.72 -46.37 35.34
CA THR A 27 -25.56 -45.74 34.71
C THR A 27 -24.66 -46.85 34.17
N ALA A 28 -24.84 -47.18 32.91
CA ALA A 28 -23.85 -47.93 32.15
C ALA A 28 -22.71 -46.94 31.84
N SER A 29 -21.68 -46.90 32.67
CA SER A 29 -20.35 -46.46 32.27
C SER A 29 -19.86 -47.46 31.20
N GLY A 30 -20.30 -47.24 30.00
CA GLY A 30 -19.73 -47.85 28.82
C GLY A 30 -18.42 -47.12 28.51
N SER A 31 -17.30 -47.61 29.00
CA SER A 31 -16.03 -47.40 28.36
C SER A 31 -16.18 -47.94 26.94
N ASN A 32 -16.35 -47.04 25.97
CA ASN A 32 -16.13 -47.35 24.57
C ASN A 32 -14.61 -47.64 24.41
N ASP A 33 -14.19 -48.82 24.86
CA ASP A 33 -13.06 -49.49 24.25
C ASP A 33 -13.49 -49.79 22.80
N GLU A 34 -13.26 -48.85 21.93
CA GLU A 34 -13.29 -49.06 20.49
C GLU A 34 -12.21 -50.09 20.18
N LYS A 35 -12.63 -51.36 20.22
CA LYS A 35 -11.79 -52.48 19.86
C LYS A 35 -11.32 -52.26 18.44
N ALA A 36 -10.09 -51.72 18.29
CA ALA A 36 -9.42 -51.61 17.02
C ALA A 36 -9.55 -52.96 16.29
N PRO A 37 -9.88 -52.95 15.00
CA PRO A 37 -10.09 -54.21 14.27
C PRO A 37 -8.89 -55.11 14.42
N ALA A 38 -9.09 -56.30 14.91
CA ALA A 38 -8.02 -57.31 15.02
C ALA A 38 -7.63 -57.71 13.59
N GLY A 39 -6.56 -57.10 13.09
CA GLY A 39 -6.03 -57.29 11.74
C GLY A 39 -4.56 -57.67 11.80
N GLU A 40 -4.12 -58.35 10.79
CA GLU A 40 -2.70 -58.55 10.54
C GLU A 40 -2.27 -57.59 9.46
N ALA A 41 -1.11 -56.97 9.58
CA ALA A 41 -0.50 -56.20 8.53
C ALA A 41 0.90 -56.74 8.23
N ALA A 42 1.25 -56.83 6.96
CA ALA A 42 2.59 -57.16 6.54
C ALA A 42 3.51 -55.95 6.63
N VAL A 43 4.73 -56.15 7.04
CA VAL A 43 5.80 -55.14 6.95
C VAL A 43 6.24 -55.04 5.49
N GLU A 44 5.99 -53.89 4.87
CA GLU A 44 6.32 -53.66 3.46
C GLU A 44 7.51 -52.72 3.33
N SER A 45 8.37 -53.05 2.37
CA SER A 45 9.43 -52.13 1.94
C SER A 45 8.90 -51.21 0.87
N ARG A 46 8.64 -49.95 1.24
CA ARG A 46 8.12 -48.95 0.31
C ARG A 46 8.74 -47.57 0.53
N PRO A 47 8.69 -46.69 -0.46
CA PRO A 47 9.09 -45.31 -0.24
C PRO A 47 8.19 -44.65 0.82
N PHE A 48 8.82 -43.91 1.71
CA PHE A 48 8.13 -43.19 2.77
C PHE A 48 8.70 -41.78 2.90
N GLU A 49 7.83 -40.82 3.07
CA GLU A 49 8.19 -39.44 3.32
C GLU A 49 7.59 -38.97 4.65
N ASP A 50 8.44 -38.39 5.45
CA ASP A 50 8.01 -37.68 6.66
C ASP A 50 7.69 -36.25 6.28
N VAL A 51 6.41 -35.94 6.24
CA VAL A 51 5.91 -34.62 5.83
C VAL A 51 5.36 -33.86 7.02
N PHE A 52 5.69 -32.59 7.07
CA PHE A 52 5.14 -31.61 8.02
C PHE A 52 4.11 -30.74 7.33
N LEU A 53 2.92 -30.63 7.90
CA LEU A 53 1.82 -29.90 7.33
C LEU A 53 1.77 -28.47 7.89
N LEU A 54 1.72 -27.49 7.01
CA LEU A 54 1.46 -26.09 7.31
C LEU A 54 0.25 -25.61 6.51
N THR A 55 -0.44 -24.64 7.05
CA THR A 55 -1.46 -23.87 6.32
C THR A 55 -0.93 -22.48 6.07
N GLY A 56 -1.07 -22.02 4.86
CA GLY A 56 -0.62 -20.73 4.43
C GLY A 56 -1.59 -20.04 3.46
N GLU A 57 -1.19 -18.90 3.01
CA GLU A 57 -1.92 -18.07 2.05
C GLU A 57 -1.00 -17.71 0.89
N LEU A 58 -1.53 -17.79 -0.31
CA LEU A 58 -0.82 -17.42 -1.54
C LEU A 58 -0.65 -15.91 -1.60
N ARG A 59 0.57 -15.44 -1.86
CA ARG A 59 0.91 -14.02 -1.96
C ARG A 59 1.75 -13.78 -3.20
N ALA A 60 1.64 -12.57 -3.75
CA ALA A 60 2.58 -12.15 -4.78
C ALA A 60 3.88 -11.66 -4.11
N VAL A 61 5.03 -12.07 -4.66
CA VAL A 61 6.35 -11.62 -4.20
C VAL A 61 6.49 -10.12 -4.38
N ARG A 62 5.95 -9.60 -5.48
CA ARG A 62 5.95 -8.16 -5.79
C ARG A 62 4.53 -7.64 -5.93
N SER A 63 4.29 -6.48 -5.34
CA SER A 63 3.03 -5.76 -5.44
C SER A 63 3.30 -4.28 -5.64
N THR A 64 2.63 -3.67 -6.59
CA THR A 64 2.72 -2.23 -6.82
C THR A 64 1.57 -1.54 -6.11
N SER A 65 1.88 -0.64 -5.19
CA SER A 65 0.87 0.12 -4.47
C SER A 65 0.35 1.28 -5.30
N VAL A 66 -0.97 1.43 -5.35
CA VAL A 66 -1.66 2.61 -5.86
C VAL A 66 -1.85 3.55 -4.68
N ILE A 67 -1.17 4.70 -4.72
CA ILE A 67 -1.16 5.66 -3.62
C ILE A 67 -1.92 6.93 -4.00
N THR A 68 -2.51 7.59 -3.01
CA THR A 68 -3.14 8.90 -3.19
C THR A 68 -2.12 9.94 -3.65
N PRO A 69 -2.51 10.88 -4.54
CA PRO A 69 -1.64 11.98 -4.96
C PRO A 69 -1.14 12.78 -3.75
N ARG A 70 0.05 13.34 -3.91
CA ARG A 70 0.59 14.30 -2.94
C ARG A 70 -0.11 15.64 -3.12
N GLY A 71 -0.59 16.24 -2.05
CA GLY A 71 -1.30 17.52 -2.08
C GLY A 71 -1.61 18.00 -0.67
N GLU A 72 -2.29 19.12 -0.57
CA GLU A 72 -2.77 19.68 0.70
C GLU A 72 -4.19 19.17 0.99
N GLY A 73 -4.41 18.69 2.22
CA GLY A 73 -5.72 18.30 2.70
C GLY A 73 -6.11 16.84 2.41
N GLU A 74 -7.25 16.49 2.90
CA GLU A 74 -7.85 15.17 2.77
C GLU A 74 -8.51 15.01 1.40
N LEU A 75 -8.45 13.81 0.83
CA LEU A 75 -8.99 13.45 -0.47
C LEU A 75 -10.13 12.45 -0.29
N GLN A 76 -11.30 12.76 -0.84
CA GLN A 76 -12.43 11.85 -0.82
C GLN A 76 -12.44 11.00 -2.11
N ILE A 77 -12.61 9.69 -1.95
CA ILE A 77 -12.72 8.76 -3.08
C ILE A 77 -14.10 8.95 -3.72
N ARG A 78 -14.13 9.38 -4.98
CA ARG A 78 -15.35 9.57 -5.77
C ARG A 78 -15.73 8.32 -6.54
N TRP A 79 -14.73 7.65 -7.07
CA TRP A 79 -14.91 6.43 -7.85
C TRP A 79 -13.66 5.55 -7.73
N MET A 80 -13.85 4.23 -7.79
CA MET A 80 -12.79 3.24 -7.71
C MET A 80 -13.23 1.98 -8.45
N VAL A 81 -12.30 1.28 -9.08
CA VAL A 81 -12.50 -0.05 -9.68
C VAL A 81 -12.89 -1.05 -8.59
N GLU A 82 -13.72 -2.03 -8.95
CA GLU A 82 -14.15 -3.09 -8.04
C GLU A 82 -12.97 -3.94 -7.56
N ASP A 83 -13.05 -4.38 -6.31
CA ASP A 83 -12.04 -5.25 -5.70
C ASP A 83 -11.95 -6.60 -6.43
N GLY A 84 -10.75 -6.98 -6.88
CA GLY A 84 -10.50 -8.20 -7.62
C GLY A 84 -10.70 -8.09 -9.14
N ALA A 85 -11.04 -6.92 -9.68
CA ALA A 85 -11.15 -6.72 -11.13
C ALA A 85 -9.76 -6.73 -11.80
N GLU A 86 -9.70 -7.19 -13.04
CA GLU A 86 -8.51 -7.10 -13.88
C GLU A 86 -8.42 -5.70 -14.49
N VAL A 87 -7.26 -5.08 -14.39
CA VAL A 87 -6.98 -3.75 -14.92
C VAL A 87 -5.80 -3.79 -15.88
N ALA A 88 -5.85 -2.96 -16.91
CA ALA A 88 -4.75 -2.77 -17.84
C ALA A 88 -3.79 -1.69 -17.34
N GLU A 89 -2.56 -1.68 -17.85
CA GLU A 89 -1.61 -0.59 -17.60
C GLU A 89 -2.16 0.74 -18.12
N SER A 90 -1.99 1.82 -17.34
CA SER A 90 -2.54 3.16 -17.61
C SER A 90 -4.07 3.23 -17.62
N GLU A 91 -4.77 2.21 -17.20
CA GLU A 91 -6.21 2.28 -16.97
C GLU A 91 -6.51 3.09 -15.72
N ARG A 92 -7.54 3.95 -15.77
CA ARG A 92 -7.97 4.71 -14.61
C ARG A 92 -8.57 3.76 -13.55
N VAL A 93 -8.02 3.80 -12.34
CA VAL A 93 -8.40 2.89 -11.26
C VAL A 93 -9.03 3.57 -10.06
N VAL A 94 -8.65 4.82 -9.79
CA VAL A 94 -9.22 5.61 -8.68
C VAL A 94 -9.41 7.05 -9.13
N GLU A 95 -10.52 7.68 -8.75
CA GLU A 95 -10.82 9.09 -8.96
C GLU A 95 -11.19 9.74 -7.63
N PHE A 96 -10.54 10.86 -7.33
CA PHE A 96 -10.81 11.65 -6.13
C PHE A 96 -11.69 12.85 -6.45
N ASP A 97 -12.41 13.36 -5.44
CA ASP A 97 -13.17 14.59 -5.59
C ASP A 97 -12.25 15.78 -5.78
N ALA A 98 -12.37 16.42 -6.95
CA ALA A 98 -11.58 17.57 -7.36
C ALA A 98 -12.33 18.91 -7.25
N ALA A 99 -13.55 18.93 -6.72
CA ALA A 99 -14.40 20.15 -6.74
C ALA A 99 -13.69 21.35 -6.10
N ARG A 100 -13.08 21.18 -4.93
CA ARG A 100 -12.32 22.24 -4.26
C ARG A 100 -11.09 22.68 -5.05
N LEU A 101 -10.41 21.72 -5.68
CA LEU A 101 -9.22 22.01 -6.49
C LEU A 101 -9.57 22.80 -7.75
N ILE A 102 -10.69 22.46 -8.40
CA ILE A 102 -11.20 23.22 -9.57
C ILE A 102 -11.49 24.67 -9.19
N GLN A 103 -12.16 24.91 -8.05
CA GLN A 103 -12.39 26.28 -7.55
C GLN A 103 -11.07 27.02 -7.29
N ASN A 104 -10.11 26.37 -6.65
CA ASN A 104 -8.79 26.95 -6.40
C ASN A 104 -8.04 27.28 -7.70
N ILE A 105 -8.16 26.46 -8.74
CA ILE A 105 -7.58 26.73 -10.05
C ILE A 105 -8.20 28.01 -10.66
N GLU A 106 -9.52 28.15 -10.60
CA GLU A 106 -10.17 29.38 -11.13
C GLU A 106 -9.74 30.62 -10.38
N GLU A 107 -9.60 30.57 -9.06
CA GLU A 107 -9.06 31.70 -8.27
C GLU A 107 -7.61 32.05 -8.68
N ARG A 108 -6.77 31.02 -8.88
CA ARG A 108 -5.37 31.23 -9.32
C ARG A 108 -5.32 31.79 -10.74
N ARG A 109 -6.19 31.35 -11.64
CA ARG A 109 -6.32 31.92 -13.00
C ARG A 109 -6.75 33.37 -12.98
N LEU A 110 -7.65 33.78 -12.06
CA LEU A 110 -8.00 35.17 -11.86
C LEU A 110 -6.82 36.01 -11.40
N LYS A 111 -6.03 35.50 -10.43
CA LYS A 111 -4.80 36.16 -9.97
C LYS A 111 -3.76 36.31 -11.08
N LEU A 112 -3.60 35.31 -11.92
CA LEU A 112 -2.71 35.38 -13.08
C LEU A 112 -3.17 36.48 -14.04
N ARG A 113 -4.45 36.51 -14.41
CA ARG A 113 -5.00 37.59 -15.28
C ARG A 113 -4.84 38.97 -14.68
N GLN A 114 -4.99 39.13 -13.38
CA GLN A 114 -4.73 40.38 -12.67
C GLN A 114 -3.27 40.80 -12.80
N ALA A 115 -2.32 39.90 -12.55
CA ALA A 115 -0.89 40.18 -12.67
C ALA A 115 -0.49 40.54 -14.13
N GLU A 116 -1.04 39.81 -15.11
CA GLU A 116 -0.84 40.12 -16.55
C GLU A 116 -1.35 41.52 -16.91
N ASN A 117 -2.57 41.87 -16.50
CA ASN A 117 -3.16 43.16 -16.75
C ASN A 117 -2.39 44.32 -16.07
N GLU A 118 -1.92 44.09 -14.83
CA GLU A 118 -1.14 45.08 -14.08
C GLU A 118 0.21 45.35 -14.76
N ARG A 119 0.91 44.28 -15.18
CA ARG A 119 2.16 44.42 -15.95
C ARG A 119 1.94 45.16 -17.25
N GLU A 120 0.94 44.76 -18.03
CA GLU A 120 0.64 45.38 -19.33
C GLU A 120 0.25 46.88 -19.16
N SER A 121 -0.56 47.20 -18.17
CA SER A 121 -0.92 48.58 -17.84
C SER A 121 0.30 49.42 -17.44
N ARG A 122 1.19 48.84 -16.63
CA ARG A 122 2.44 49.48 -16.21
C ARG A 122 3.38 49.69 -17.40
N GLU A 123 3.54 48.71 -18.28
CA GLU A 123 4.34 48.80 -19.51
C GLU A 123 3.87 49.96 -20.39
N ARG A 124 2.55 50.08 -20.62
CA ARG A 124 1.97 51.19 -21.40
C ARG A 124 2.25 52.56 -20.75
N THR A 125 2.12 52.64 -19.41
CA THR A 125 2.39 53.84 -18.66
C THR A 125 3.87 54.21 -18.74
N VAL A 126 4.76 53.26 -18.53
CA VAL A 126 6.21 53.45 -18.63
C VAL A 126 6.61 53.90 -20.03
N ALA A 127 6.06 53.31 -21.08
CA ALA A 127 6.32 53.74 -22.48
C ALA A 127 5.92 55.20 -22.73
N ALA A 128 4.72 55.59 -22.29
CA ALA A 128 4.24 56.97 -22.43
C ALA A 128 5.09 57.98 -21.63
N ASP A 129 5.51 57.64 -20.42
CA ASP A 129 6.37 58.50 -19.59
C ASP A 129 7.80 58.57 -20.13
N ALA A 130 8.34 57.46 -20.66
CA ALA A 130 9.66 57.44 -21.31
C ALA A 130 9.68 58.39 -22.54
N ASP A 131 8.60 58.37 -23.37
CA ASP A 131 8.47 59.30 -24.49
C ASP A 131 8.40 60.75 -24.01
N ARG A 132 7.66 61.05 -22.94
CA ARG A 132 7.62 62.41 -22.36
C ARG A 132 9.00 62.86 -21.87
N LYS A 133 9.74 62.01 -21.21
CA LYS A 133 11.10 62.31 -20.74
C LYS A 133 12.08 62.50 -21.90
N ARG A 134 11.95 61.67 -22.98
CA ARG A 134 12.73 61.87 -24.21
C ARG A 134 12.48 63.22 -24.82
N VAL A 135 11.20 63.59 -25.02
CA VAL A 135 10.84 64.88 -25.57
C VAL A 135 11.33 66.07 -24.70
N ALA A 136 11.33 65.92 -23.37
CA ALA A 136 11.88 66.93 -22.45
C ALA A 136 13.39 67.11 -22.62
N VAL A 137 14.15 66.02 -22.83
CA VAL A 137 15.59 66.07 -23.13
C VAL A 137 15.81 66.77 -24.49
N ASP A 138 15.11 66.37 -25.56
CA ASP A 138 15.24 66.92 -26.90
C ASP A 138 14.98 68.43 -26.88
N LYS A 139 13.92 68.84 -26.14
CA LYS A 139 13.62 70.27 -25.95
C LYS A 139 14.72 71.03 -25.22
N ALA A 140 15.25 70.49 -24.13
CA ALA A 140 16.34 71.06 -23.36
C ALA A 140 17.65 71.12 -24.17
N GLU A 141 17.89 70.19 -25.06
CA GLU A 141 19.03 70.12 -25.95
C GLU A 141 18.96 71.22 -26.99
N VAL A 142 17.80 71.49 -27.63
CA VAL A 142 17.57 72.59 -28.58
C VAL A 142 17.75 73.92 -27.89
N GLU A 143 17.20 74.13 -26.68
CA GLU A 143 17.34 75.35 -25.91
C GLU A 143 18.82 75.60 -25.49
N ALA A 144 19.57 74.58 -25.09
CA ALA A 144 20.99 74.71 -24.77
C ALA A 144 21.83 75.02 -25.99
N GLU A 145 21.52 74.45 -27.14
CA GLU A 145 22.21 74.72 -28.40
C GLU A 145 21.93 76.18 -28.88
N LYS A 146 20.68 76.62 -28.80
CA LYS A 146 20.33 78.00 -29.07
C LYS A 146 21.12 78.96 -28.18
N ALA A 147 21.17 78.70 -26.85
CA ALA A 147 21.91 79.54 -25.91
C ALA A 147 23.42 79.48 -26.19
N ARG A 148 23.94 78.39 -26.69
CA ARG A 148 25.34 78.20 -27.11
C ARG A 148 25.66 79.10 -28.32
N ILE A 149 24.78 79.09 -29.31
CA ILE A 149 24.93 79.97 -30.51
C ILE A 149 24.88 81.44 -30.11
N ASP A 150 23.94 81.85 -29.27
CA ASP A 150 23.83 83.20 -28.80
C ASP A 150 25.05 83.66 -28.01
N ALA A 151 25.62 82.78 -27.15
CA ALA A 151 26.81 83.05 -26.34
C ALA A 151 28.13 82.98 -27.13
N SER A 152 28.11 82.54 -28.39
CA SER A 152 29.29 82.42 -29.27
C SER A 152 29.64 83.79 -29.92
N ILE A 153 28.77 84.76 -29.81
CA ILE A 153 28.98 86.14 -30.38
C ILE A 153 30.17 86.78 -29.64
N PRO A 154 31.21 87.29 -30.34
CA PRO A 154 32.42 87.90 -29.74
C PRO A 154 32.07 89.10 -28.83
N ARG A 155 32.81 89.20 -27.70
CA ARG A 155 32.59 90.20 -26.66
C ARG A 155 32.74 91.64 -27.20
N GLU A 156 33.60 91.81 -28.24
CA GLU A 156 33.85 93.11 -28.86
C GLU A 156 32.65 93.67 -29.59
N LEU A 157 31.67 92.79 -29.95
CA LEU A 157 30.48 93.22 -30.70
C LEU A 157 29.25 93.46 -29.81
N GLN A 158 29.39 93.41 -28.47
CA GLN A 158 28.27 93.44 -27.52
C GLN A 158 28.63 94.32 -26.28
N ALA A 159 27.56 94.85 -25.60
CA ALA A 159 27.74 95.40 -24.28
C ALA A 159 28.17 94.36 -23.26
N ALA A 160 29.10 94.74 -22.35
CA ALA A 160 29.65 93.78 -21.35
C ALA A 160 28.61 93.14 -20.39
N VAL A 161 27.49 93.82 -20.23
CA VAL A 161 26.33 93.31 -19.44
C VAL A 161 25.58 92.25 -20.22
N ASP A 162 25.30 92.50 -21.51
CA ASP A 162 24.61 91.56 -22.36
C ASP A 162 25.43 90.27 -22.60
N TRP A 163 26.71 90.41 -22.79
CA TRP A 163 27.65 89.25 -22.87
C TRP A 163 27.62 88.36 -21.59
N ARG A 164 27.69 88.98 -20.40
CA ARG A 164 27.55 88.26 -19.15
C ARG A 164 26.20 87.57 -18.99
N LYS A 165 25.11 88.19 -19.39
CA LYS A 165 23.77 87.64 -19.39
C LYS A 165 23.71 86.38 -20.29
N MET A 166 24.25 86.46 -21.50
CA MET A 166 24.23 85.33 -22.43
C MET A 166 25.05 84.17 -21.91
N GLN A 167 26.21 84.37 -21.27
CA GLN A 167 27.02 83.38 -20.63
C GLN A 167 26.26 82.67 -19.44
N SER A 168 25.58 83.51 -18.63
CA SER A 168 24.73 82.96 -17.53
C SER A 168 23.57 82.13 -18.05
N THR A 169 22.90 82.65 -19.14
CA THR A 169 21.82 81.85 -19.78
C THR A 169 22.32 80.54 -20.35
N LEU A 170 23.51 80.51 -20.98
CA LEU A 170 24.12 79.24 -21.43
C LEU A 170 24.35 78.27 -20.30
N GLN A 171 24.93 78.74 -19.19
CA GLN A 171 25.13 77.84 -18.01
C GLN A 171 23.82 77.35 -17.47
N GLU A 172 22.79 78.15 -17.37
CA GLU A 172 21.44 77.76 -16.94
C GLU A 172 20.87 76.69 -17.86
N LYS A 173 20.92 76.84 -19.18
CA LYS A 173 20.36 75.94 -20.16
C LYS A 173 21.15 74.58 -20.20
N GLN A 174 22.47 74.64 -20.05
CA GLN A 174 23.32 73.48 -19.92
C GLN A 174 23.00 72.67 -18.65
N ALA A 175 22.79 73.37 -17.51
CA ALA A 175 22.40 72.73 -16.27
C ALA A 175 20.98 72.07 -16.37
N ALA A 176 20.07 72.75 -17.09
CA ALA A 176 18.72 72.24 -17.38
C ALA A 176 18.76 71.00 -18.25
N LEU A 177 19.64 70.92 -19.27
CA LEU A 177 19.83 69.73 -20.09
C LEU A 177 20.39 68.56 -19.29
N GLU A 178 21.43 68.80 -18.50
CA GLU A 178 21.98 67.77 -17.64
C GLU A 178 20.94 67.22 -16.65
N LYS A 179 20.15 68.11 -16.05
CA LYS A 179 19.04 67.70 -15.18
C LYS A 179 18.02 66.81 -15.93
N ALA A 180 17.62 67.19 -17.14
CA ALA A 180 16.66 66.43 -17.94
C ALA A 180 17.22 65.03 -18.30
N ARG A 181 18.51 64.94 -18.63
CA ARG A 181 19.19 63.65 -18.91
C ARG A 181 19.25 62.75 -17.68
N LEU A 182 19.64 63.29 -16.52
CA LEU A 182 19.65 62.55 -15.26
C LEU A 182 18.26 62.07 -14.86
N GLU A 183 17.23 62.89 -15.01
CA GLU A 183 15.83 62.53 -14.75
C GLU A 183 15.38 61.37 -15.66
N ARG A 184 15.74 61.38 -16.94
CA ARG A 184 15.43 60.31 -17.88
C ARG A 184 16.14 59.00 -17.44
N GLN A 185 17.44 59.07 -17.14
CA GLN A 185 18.21 57.91 -16.71
C GLN A 185 17.67 57.30 -15.42
N ALA A 186 17.35 58.13 -14.41
CA ALA A 186 16.76 57.70 -13.17
C ALA A 186 15.40 57.01 -13.39
N PHE A 187 14.55 57.61 -14.25
CA PHE A 187 13.26 57.02 -14.62
C PHE A 187 13.41 55.69 -15.33
N GLU A 188 14.33 55.57 -16.31
CA GLU A 188 14.59 54.29 -17.02
C GLU A 188 15.05 53.19 -16.05
N THR A 189 15.91 53.52 -15.11
CA THR A 189 16.41 52.54 -14.09
C THR A 189 15.29 52.13 -13.14
N SER A 190 14.54 53.07 -12.60
CA SER A 190 13.41 52.80 -11.71
C SER A 190 12.33 51.96 -12.39
N SER A 191 11.92 52.38 -13.60
CA SER A 191 10.87 51.71 -14.38
C SER A 191 11.26 50.27 -14.76
N ARG A 192 12.54 50.02 -15.07
CA ARG A 192 13.06 48.65 -15.32
C ARG A 192 12.88 47.77 -14.09
N SER A 193 13.27 48.29 -12.90
CA SER A 193 13.10 47.55 -11.66
C SER A 193 11.64 47.27 -11.33
N ASP A 194 10.76 48.26 -11.52
CA ASP A 194 9.31 48.08 -11.30
C ASP A 194 8.72 47.00 -12.23
N LEU A 195 9.06 47.03 -13.53
CA LEU A 195 8.60 46.03 -14.49
C LEU A 195 9.15 44.65 -14.19
N GLU A 196 10.38 44.54 -13.71
CA GLU A 196 10.95 43.27 -13.30
C GLU A 196 10.20 42.62 -12.11
N VAL A 197 9.79 43.43 -11.14
CA VAL A 197 8.96 42.99 -10.01
C VAL A 197 7.63 42.41 -10.49
N LEU A 198 6.95 43.13 -11.40
CA LEU A 198 5.67 42.70 -11.96
C LEU A 198 5.80 41.45 -12.82
N LEU A 199 6.88 41.35 -13.61
CA LEU A 199 7.18 40.13 -14.39
C LEU A 199 7.35 38.89 -13.49
N ARG A 200 8.11 39.05 -12.40
CA ARG A 200 8.29 37.98 -11.42
C ARG A 200 6.97 37.58 -10.73
N ALA A 201 6.09 38.54 -10.46
CA ALA A 201 4.77 38.29 -9.89
C ALA A 201 3.89 37.51 -10.89
N GLU A 202 3.88 37.87 -12.16
CA GLU A 202 3.18 37.12 -13.22
C GLU A 202 3.72 35.69 -13.37
N GLU A 203 5.06 35.53 -13.45
CA GLU A 203 5.68 34.22 -13.55
C GLU A 203 5.36 33.32 -12.36
N LYS A 204 5.30 33.89 -11.15
CA LYS A 204 4.87 33.17 -9.96
C LYS A 204 3.42 32.71 -10.09
N ALA A 205 2.50 33.63 -10.45
CA ALA A 205 1.09 33.28 -10.62
C ALA A 205 0.88 32.20 -11.71
N ARG A 206 1.63 32.28 -12.80
CA ARG A 206 1.61 31.26 -13.87
C ARG A 206 2.08 29.89 -13.39
N ARG A 207 3.16 29.83 -12.60
CA ARG A 207 3.63 28.58 -11.98
C ARG A 207 2.61 28.03 -10.99
N ASP A 208 1.96 28.89 -10.22
CA ASP A 208 0.93 28.48 -9.26
C ASP A 208 -0.28 27.84 -9.96
N VAL A 209 -0.70 28.37 -11.12
CA VAL A 209 -1.75 27.77 -11.96
C VAL A 209 -1.31 26.42 -12.50
N ALA A 210 -0.13 26.35 -13.11
CA ALA A 210 0.39 25.11 -13.68
C ALA A 210 0.55 23.99 -12.63
N ALA A 211 1.00 24.35 -11.43
CA ALA A 211 1.10 23.38 -10.33
C ALA A 211 -0.28 22.85 -9.90
N ALA A 212 -1.29 23.72 -9.81
CA ALA A 212 -2.65 23.30 -9.46
C ALA A 212 -3.30 22.45 -10.56
N GLU A 213 -3.10 22.78 -11.84
CA GLU A 213 -3.56 21.97 -12.97
C GLU A 213 -2.89 20.58 -13.00
N LYS A 214 -1.60 20.50 -12.72
CA LYS A 214 -0.90 19.21 -12.56
C LYS A 214 -1.49 18.40 -11.41
N SER A 215 -1.84 19.03 -10.29
CA SER A 215 -2.51 18.36 -9.18
C SER A 215 -3.90 17.86 -9.57
N LEU A 216 -4.62 18.57 -10.44
CA LEU A 216 -5.93 18.14 -10.95
C LEU A 216 -5.83 16.86 -11.78
N VAL A 217 -4.85 16.78 -12.67
CA VAL A 217 -4.60 15.55 -13.44
C VAL A 217 -4.29 14.38 -12.51
N ALA A 218 -3.54 14.62 -11.44
CA ALA A 218 -3.21 13.59 -10.45
C ALA A 218 -4.41 13.10 -9.62
N MET A 219 -5.57 13.82 -9.61
CA MET A 219 -6.79 13.35 -8.94
C MET A 219 -7.40 12.11 -9.60
N SER A 220 -7.02 11.82 -10.84
CA SER A 220 -7.32 10.56 -11.52
C SER A 220 -6.07 9.71 -11.51
N VAL A 221 -6.09 8.63 -10.74
CA VAL A 221 -4.94 7.72 -10.62
C VAL A 221 -5.11 6.56 -11.57
N GLU A 222 -4.05 6.29 -12.33
CA GLU A 222 -3.99 5.21 -13.30
C GLU A 222 -3.22 4.02 -12.72
N ALA A 223 -3.50 2.82 -13.25
CA ALA A 223 -2.80 1.61 -12.89
C ALA A 223 -1.33 1.66 -13.40
N PRO A 224 -0.34 1.53 -12.54
CA PRO A 224 1.07 1.55 -12.95
C PRO A 224 1.49 0.30 -13.73
N LYS A 225 0.70 -0.78 -13.66
CA LYS A 225 0.88 -2.05 -14.37
C LYS A 225 -0.46 -2.74 -14.55
N SER A 226 -0.53 -3.63 -15.53
CA SER A 226 -1.66 -4.56 -15.65
C SER A 226 -1.64 -5.59 -14.52
N GLY A 227 -2.80 -6.00 -14.04
CA GLY A 227 -2.94 -7.00 -12.99
C GLY A 227 -4.32 -6.99 -12.31
N ILE A 228 -4.41 -7.62 -11.16
CA ILE A 228 -5.63 -7.66 -10.35
C ILE A 228 -5.62 -6.48 -9.37
N PHE A 229 -6.64 -5.65 -9.41
CA PHE A 229 -6.78 -4.53 -8.50
C PHE A 229 -7.30 -4.99 -7.15
N LEU A 230 -6.50 -4.85 -6.10
CA LEU A 230 -6.89 -5.19 -4.73
C LEU A 230 -7.05 -3.91 -3.91
N VAL A 231 -8.27 -3.68 -3.44
CA VAL A 231 -8.61 -2.52 -2.62
C VAL A 231 -7.89 -2.60 -1.27
N GLY A 232 -7.26 -1.50 -0.88
CA GLY A 232 -6.55 -1.35 0.37
C GLY A 232 -7.49 -1.33 1.59
N ASN A 233 -6.91 -1.47 2.77
CA ASN A 233 -7.66 -1.42 4.01
C ASN A 233 -7.68 0.01 4.56
N PHE A 234 -8.85 0.47 4.96
CA PHE A 234 -9.00 1.68 5.75
C PHE A 234 -8.69 1.37 7.21
N TRP A 235 -7.69 2.07 7.75
CA TRP A 235 -7.34 1.92 9.17
C TRP A 235 -8.31 2.75 10.02
N ASN A 236 -9.31 2.09 10.57
CA ASN A 236 -10.20 2.71 11.53
C ASN A 236 -9.73 2.34 12.95
N TRP A 237 -9.49 3.35 13.78
CA TRP A 237 -9.15 3.18 15.20
C TRP A 237 -10.36 2.76 16.07
N GLY A 238 -11.51 2.54 15.45
CA GLY A 238 -12.73 2.10 16.13
C GLY A 238 -12.73 0.60 16.46
N PRO A 239 -13.74 0.14 17.20
CA PRO A 239 -13.86 -1.26 17.63
C PRO A 239 -14.09 -2.26 16.48
N GLU A 240 -14.45 -1.78 15.30
CA GLU A 240 -14.75 -2.62 14.13
C GLU A 240 -13.50 -3.13 13.40
N GLY A 241 -12.32 -2.60 13.74
CA GLY A 241 -11.05 -2.99 13.11
C GLY A 241 -10.89 -2.45 11.68
N PRO A 242 -9.82 -2.90 10.95
CA PRO A 242 -9.57 -2.48 9.58
C PRO A 242 -10.65 -3.03 8.64
N ARG A 243 -11.24 -2.17 7.82
CA ARG A 243 -12.16 -2.53 6.74
C ARG A 243 -11.58 -2.14 5.38
N LYS A 244 -12.09 -2.69 4.30
CA LYS A 244 -11.73 -2.24 2.97
C LYS A 244 -12.22 -0.81 2.72
N LEU A 245 -11.42 -0.05 1.97
CA LEU A 245 -11.79 1.28 1.50
C LEU A 245 -13.05 1.20 0.63
N GLN A 246 -13.86 2.24 0.73
CA GLN A 246 -15.12 2.37 0.00
C GLN A 246 -15.20 3.74 -0.68
N ILE A 247 -16.03 3.83 -1.71
CA ILE A 247 -16.38 5.12 -2.32
C ILE A 247 -17.03 6.02 -1.25
N GLY A 248 -16.57 7.25 -1.17
CA GLY A 248 -16.97 8.21 -0.14
C GLY A 248 -16.01 8.32 1.04
N ASP A 249 -15.08 7.37 1.20
CA ASP A 249 -14.04 7.46 2.24
C ASP A 249 -13.09 8.61 1.96
N THR A 250 -12.62 9.19 3.07
CA THR A 250 -11.63 10.26 3.05
C THR A 250 -10.27 9.72 3.46
N VAL A 251 -9.26 9.99 2.65
CA VAL A 251 -7.89 9.50 2.83
C VAL A 251 -6.87 10.64 2.77
N TRP A 252 -5.72 10.44 3.39
CA TRP A 252 -4.63 11.44 3.39
C TRP A 252 -3.72 11.29 2.17
N PRO A 253 -3.02 12.35 1.77
CA PRO A 253 -2.02 12.28 0.71
C PRO A 253 -0.93 11.22 1.00
N GLY A 254 -0.60 10.40 -0.01
CA GLY A 254 0.37 9.32 0.13
C GLY A 254 -0.18 8.04 0.75
N TYR A 255 -1.49 7.96 1.02
CA TYR A 255 -2.12 6.76 1.56
C TYR A 255 -2.24 5.66 0.48
N PRO A 256 -1.92 4.39 0.79
CA PRO A 256 -2.08 3.28 -0.15
C PRO A 256 -3.57 2.89 -0.24
N VAL A 257 -4.22 3.29 -1.33
CA VAL A 257 -5.65 3.00 -1.57
C VAL A 257 -5.91 1.64 -2.17
N ALA A 258 -4.95 1.11 -2.90
CA ALA A 258 -5.02 -0.21 -3.49
C ALA A 258 -3.62 -0.76 -3.77
N SER A 259 -3.57 -2.02 -4.15
CA SER A 259 -2.36 -2.70 -4.60
C SER A 259 -2.65 -3.55 -5.83
N ILE A 260 -1.68 -3.63 -6.74
CA ILE A 260 -1.73 -4.48 -7.92
C ILE A 260 -0.59 -5.50 -7.76
N PRO A 261 -0.89 -6.72 -7.30
CA PRO A 261 0.08 -7.80 -7.21
C PRO A 261 0.52 -8.27 -8.59
N ASP A 262 1.79 -8.61 -8.70
CA ASP A 262 2.36 -9.20 -9.91
C ASP A 262 2.16 -10.72 -9.88
N PRO A 263 1.35 -11.30 -10.77
CA PRO A 263 1.08 -12.74 -10.75
C PRO A 263 2.24 -13.58 -11.29
N SER A 264 3.28 -12.97 -11.83
CA SER A 264 4.42 -13.67 -12.42
C SER A 264 5.27 -14.42 -11.38
N GLU A 265 5.30 -13.93 -10.15
CA GLU A 265 6.05 -14.51 -9.05
C GLU A 265 5.17 -14.61 -7.81
N MET A 266 4.86 -15.84 -7.41
CA MET A 266 4.02 -16.12 -6.28
C MET A 266 4.77 -16.92 -5.22
N GLU A 267 4.46 -16.66 -3.96
CA GLU A 267 4.98 -17.38 -2.80
C GLU A 267 3.84 -17.77 -1.87
N VAL A 268 4.09 -18.72 -0.99
CA VAL A 268 3.16 -19.08 0.08
C VAL A 268 3.69 -18.55 1.40
N GLY A 269 2.93 -17.65 2.02
CA GLY A 269 3.16 -17.22 3.40
C GLY A 269 2.44 -18.16 4.36
N ALA A 270 3.18 -18.97 5.12
CA ALA A 270 2.63 -19.87 6.12
C ALA A 270 3.06 -19.46 7.54
N THR A 271 2.43 -20.04 8.55
CA THR A 271 2.79 -19.80 9.95
C THR A 271 3.15 -21.13 10.61
N LEU A 272 4.34 -21.18 11.19
CA LEU A 272 4.83 -22.30 11.97
C LEU A 272 4.57 -22.03 13.46
N SER A 273 3.90 -22.97 14.13
CA SER A 273 3.67 -22.88 15.58
C SER A 273 4.99 -22.89 16.37
N GLU A 274 5.06 -22.16 17.48
CA GLU A 274 6.23 -22.16 18.38
C GLU A 274 6.62 -23.55 18.85
N VAL A 275 5.64 -24.42 19.11
CA VAL A 275 5.86 -25.80 19.57
C VAL A 275 6.58 -26.62 18.49
N ASP A 276 6.45 -26.24 17.24
CA ASP A 276 7.01 -26.95 16.09
C ASP A 276 8.29 -26.30 15.56
N HIS A 277 8.76 -25.25 16.23
CA HIS A 277 10.02 -24.59 15.85
C HIS A 277 11.19 -25.58 15.86
N GLY A 278 11.98 -25.54 14.79
CA GLY A 278 13.10 -26.47 14.59
C GLY A 278 12.72 -27.83 13.94
N ARG A 279 11.42 -28.10 13.67
CA ARG A 279 11.01 -29.29 12.93
C ARG A 279 11.18 -29.21 11.43
N ILE A 280 11.25 -27.98 10.89
CA ILE A 280 11.51 -27.69 9.48
C ILE A 280 12.71 -26.76 9.36
N ALA A 281 13.34 -26.75 8.19
CA ALA A 281 14.49 -25.90 7.90
C ALA A 281 14.38 -25.28 6.51
N ALA A 282 15.02 -24.12 6.33
CA ALA A 282 15.15 -23.50 5.02
C ALA A 282 15.85 -24.45 4.03
N GLY A 283 15.46 -24.41 2.78
CA GLY A 283 15.95 -25.27 1.70
C GLY A 283 15.20 -26.60 1.55
N GLN A 284 14.31 -26.97 2.46
CA GLN A 284 13.51 -28.20 2.33
C GLN A 284 12.51 -28.11 1.19
N LYS A 285 12.29 -29.24 0.51
CA LYS A 285 11.27 -29.35 -0.53
C LYS A 285 9.87 -29.26 0.08
N ALA A 286 8.98 -28.59 -0.59
CA ALA A 286 7.59 -28.46 -0.19
C ALA A 286 6.66 -28.75 -1.37
N ARG A 287 5.51 -29.33 -1.07
CA ARG A 287 4.39 -29.50 -1.99
C ARG A 287 3.27 -28.58 -1.54
N CYS A 288 2.85 -27.69 -2.42
CA CYS A 288 1.81 -26.71 -2.16
C CYS A 288 0.53 -27.15 -2.88
N ILE A 289 -0.54 -27.28 -2.16
CA ILE A 289 -1.85 -27.71 -2.65
C ILE A 289 -2.83 -26.62 -2.33
N LEU A 290 -3.39 -25.99 -3.36
CA LEU A 290 -4.42 -24.97 -3.17
C LEU A 290 -5.73 -25.65 -2.76
N ASP A 291 -6.38 -25.14 -1.72
CA ASP A 291 -7.64 -25.73 -1.24
C ASP A 291 -8.76 -25.67 -2.30
N THR A 292 -8.69 -24.67 -3.21
CA THR A 292 -9.60 -24.53 -4.34
C THR A 292 -9.34 -25.56 -5.44
N TYR A 293 -8.11 -26.08 -5.58
CA TYR A 293 -7.70 -27.01 -6.63
C TYR A 293 -6.91 -28.20 -6.02
N PRO A 294 -7.58 -29.10 -5.27
CA PRO A 294 -6.90 -30.15 -4.50
C PRO A 294 -6.19 -31.21 -5.37
N ASP A 295 -6.59 -31.32 -6.64
CA ASP A 295 -5.99 -32.26 -7.59
C ASP A 295 -4.68 -31.77 -8.19
N ARG A 296 -4.28 -30.51 -7.91
CA ARG A 296 -3.06 -29.91 -8.44
C ARG A 296 -2.04 -29.71 -7.33
N VAL A 297 -0.87 -30.28 -7.53
CA VAL A 297 0.27 -30.14 -6.63
C VAL A 297 1.30 -29.21 -7.28
N PHE A 298 1.68 -28.18 -6.57
CA PHE A 298 2.72 -27.24 -6.99
C PHE A 298 3.97 -27.51 -6.17
N GLU A 299 5.08 -27.70 -6.85
CA GLU A 299 6.37 -27.87 -6.17
C GLU A 299 6.89 -26.52 -5.70
N GLY A 300 7.45 -26.51 -4.50
CA GLY A 300 8.06 -25.35 -3.87
C GLY A 300 9.21 -25.71 -2.98
N ARG A 301 9.79 -24.71 -2.37
CA ARG A 301 10.89 -24.86 -1.41
C ARG A 301 10.68 -23.87 -0.25
N VAL A 302 10.96 -24.30 0.96
CA VAL A 302 11.04 -23.41 2.12
C VAL A 302 12.21 -22.47 1.90
N GLU A 303 11.93 -21.19 1.69
CA GLU A 303 12.93 -20.17 1.44
C GLU A 303 13.46 -19.60 2.73
N GLU A 304 12.55 -19.16 3.59
CA GLU A 304 12.90 -18.53 4.85
C GLU A 304 11.94 -18.94 5.97
N ILE A 305 12.49 -19.01 7.18
CA ILE A 305 11.74 -19.15 8.43
C ILE A 305 12.11 -17.94 9.27
N GLY A 306 11.14 -17.09 9.61
CA GLY A 306 11.38 -15.89 10.38
C GLY A 306 12.03 -16.21 11.73
N ALA A 307 13.03 -15.43 12.09
CA ALA A 307 13.75 -15.59 13.36
C ALA A 307 12.94 -15.08 14.58
N VAL A 308 11.90 -14.29 14.34
CA VAL A 308 11.04 -13.68 15.37
C VAL A 308 9.62 -14.17 15.18
N ALA A 309 9.00 -14.65 16.25
CA ALA A 309 7.60 -15.01 16.23
C ALA A 309 6.76 -13.73 16.00
N ALA A 310 5.96 -13.73 14.97
CA ALA A 310 5.02 -12.67 14.69
C ALA A 310 3.75 -12.93 15.48
N GLU A 311 3.26 -11.89 16.16
CA GLU A 311 1.89 -11.94 16.65
C GLU A 311 0.97 -11.98 15.42
N PRO A 312 0.01 -12.91 15.33
CA PRO A 312 -0.97 -12.86 14.27
C PRO A 312 -1.66 -11.51 14.33
N ARG A 313 -1.81 -10.85 13.17
CA ARG A 313 -2.60 -9.62 13.08
C ARG A 313 -3.93 -9.89 13.77
N ARG A 314 -4.21 -9.14 14.82
CA ARG A 314 -5.41 -9.28 15.65
C ARG A 314 -6.65 -9.21 14.78
N THR A 315 -7.17 -10.35 14.40
CA THR A 315 -8.57 -10.46 14.03
C THR A 315 -9.32 -10.55 15.35
N PHE A 316 -10.16 -9.59 15.61
CA PHE A 316 -10.95 -9.50 16.84
C PHE A 316 -11.73 -10.81 17.07
N GLY A 317 -11.30 -11.58 18.07
CA GLY A 317 -12.00 -12.74 18.56
C GLY A 317 -11.43 -13.13 19.92
N PRO A 318 -12.24 -13.54 20.90
CA PRO A 318 -11.82 -13.71 22.29
C PRO A 318 -11.03 -14.98 22.58
N MET A 319 -10.37 -15.61 21.61
CA MET A 319 -9.62 -16.83 21.90
C MET A 319 -8.39 -17.02 21.02
N GLY A 320 -7.21 -16.76 21.59
CA GLY A 320 -5.99 -17.49 21.31
C GLY A 320 -5.38 -17.30 19.92
N SER A 321 -4.94 -16.09 19.59
CA SER A 321 -3.97 -15.92 18.52
C SER A 321 -2.65 -16.59 18.95
N ARG A 322 -2.37 -17.77 18.43
CA ARG A 322 -1.10 -18.46 18.68
C ARG A 322 -0.01 -17.68 17.96
N THR A 323 0.96 -17.22 18.70
CA THR A 323 2.21 -16.72 18.17
C THR A 323 2.85 -17.79 17.29
N GLY A 324 3.38 -17.39 16.15
CA GLY A 324 4.03 -18.32 15.24
C GLY A 324 5.10 -17.65 14.41
N PHE A 325 6.03 -18.45 13.94
CA PHE A 325 7.10 -18.01 13.06
C PHE A 325 6.59 -17.94 11.61
N PRO A 326 6.76 -16.82 10.91
CA PRO A 326 6.43 -16.74 9.50
C PRO A 326 7.35 -17.64 8.69
N VAL A 327 6.78 -18.38 7.77
CA VAL A 327 7.49 -19.27 6.83
C VAL A 327 7.14 -18.84 5.43
N LEU A 328 8.14 -18.55 4.62
CA LEU A 328 8.01 -18.26 3.19
C LEU A 328 8.39 -19.51 2.38
N VAL A 329 7.50 -19.88 1.47
CA VAL A 329 7.71 -21.00 0.55
C VAL A 329 7.62 -20.49 -0.87
N SER A 330 8.74 -20.51 -1.58
CA SER A 330 8.80 -20.15 -2.99
C SER A 330 8.20 -21.26 -3.86
N LEU A 331 7.47 -20.88 -4.90
CA LEU A 331 6.88 -21.81 -5.86
C LEU A 331 7.79 -21.93 -7.08
N SER A 332 7.99 -23.16 -7.55
CA SER A 332 8.83 -23.40 -8.73
C SER A 332 8.18 -22.97 -10.05
N ARG A 333 6.86 -22.88 -10.09
CA ARG A 333 6.05 -22.46 -11.23
C ARG A 333 4.83 -21.69 -10.77
N THR A 334 4.44 -20.71 -11.55
CA THR A 334 3.16 -20.00 -11.40
C THR A 334 2.14 -20.56 -12.39
N ASP A 335 0.87 -20.52 -12.04
CA ASP A 335 -0.27 -20.95 -12.86
C ASP A 335 -1.29 -19.79 -12.92
N PRO A 336 -1.94 -19.52 -14.04
CA PRO A 336 -2.99 -18.50 -14.16
C PRO A 336 -4.16 -18.63 -13.17
N LEU A 337 -4.31 -19.81 -12.56
CA LEU A 337 -5.31 -20.05 -11.53
C LEU A 337 -4.89 -19.55 -10.14
N MET A 338 -3.62 -19.19 -9.98
CA MET A 338 -3.10 -18.67 -8.73
C MET A 338 -3.54 -17.22 -8.55
N ARG A 339 -4.32 -16.98 -7.50
CA ARG A 339 -4.70 -15.63 -7.11
C ARG A 339 -4.22 -15.36 -5.69
N PRO A 340 -3.67 -14.18 -5.40
CA PRO A 340 -3.34 -13.78 -4.04
C PRO A 340 -4.55 -13.93 -3.11
N GLY A 341 -4.31 -14.41 -1.90
CA GLY A 341 -5.36 -14.63 -0.90
C GLY A 341 -5.95 -16.04 -0.89
N LEU A 342 -5.58 -16.93 -1.83
CA LEU A 342 -6.02 -18.32 -1.78
C LEU A 342 -5.33 -19.09 -0.65
N SER A 343 -6.11 -19.90 0.07
CA SER A 343 -5.58 -20.80 1.08
C SER A 343 -4.81 -21.96 0.46
N VAL A 344 -3.65 -22.26 1.04
CA VAL A 344 -2.73 -23.26 0.56
C VAL A 344 -2.33 -24.20 1.69
N ARG A 345 -2.44 -25.49 1.46
CA ARG A 345 -1.86 -26.52 2.29
C ARG A 345 -0.43 -26.77 1.82
N VAL A 346 0.53 -26.64 2.71
CA VAL A 346 1.94 -26.86 2.44
C VAL A 346 2.41 -28.13 3.14
N GLU A 347 2.90 -29.07 2.37
CA GLU A 347 3.50 -30.32 2.83
C GLU A 347 5.03 -30.20 2.73
N VAL A 348 5.70 -29.90 3.83
CA VAL A 348 7.16 -29.80 3.88
C VAL A 348 7.75 -31.19 4.08
N VAL A 349 8.59 -31.65 3.15
CA VAL A 349 9.27 -32.95 3.24
C VAL A 349 10.47 -32.80 4.17
N ARG A 350 10.36 -33.33 5.38
CA ARG A 350 11.44 -33.32 6.38
C ARG A 350 12.51 -34.37 6.05
N ARG A 351 12.08 -35.58 5.75
CA ARG A 351 12.97 -36.70 5.41
C ARG A 351 12.28 -37.63 4.45
N ALA A 352 13.01 -38.15 3.51
CA ALA A 352 12.52 -39.16 2.55
C ALA A 352 13.40 -40.40 2.61
N TRP A 353 12.75 -41.56 2.65
CA TRP A 353 13.40 -42.86 2.56
C TRP A 353 12.95 -43.55 1.27
N PRO A 354 13.84 -43.74 0.30
CA PRO A 354 13.50 -44.46 -0.94
C PRO A 354 13.03 -45.89 -0.72
N LYS A 355 13.57 -46.51 0.33
CA LYS A 355 13.17 -47.84 0.81
C LYS A 355 13.15 -47.82 2.34
N ALA A 356 11.98 -48.01 2.91
CA ALA A 356 11.79 -48.04 4.35
C ALA A 356 10.87 -49.23 4.72
N LEU A 357 11.15 -49.92 5.80
CA LEU A 357 10.21 -50.87 6.38
C LEU A 357 9.09 -50.07 7.05
N VAL A 358 7.90 -50.13 6.47
CA VAL A 358 6.76 -49.38 6.94
C VAL A 358 5.76 -50.31 7.61
N VAL A 359 5.35 -49.89 8.80
CA VAL A 359 4.28 -50.57 9.55
C VAL A 359 3.12 -49.59 9.75
N PRO A 360 1.88 -50.05 9.76
CA PRO A 360 0.75 -49.15 10.06
C PRO A 360 0.93 -48.51 11.44
N ARG A 361 0.52 -47.26 11.57
CA ARG A 361 0.66 -46.44 12.79
C ARG A 361 0.06 -47.15 14.02
N TRP A 362 -1.06 -47.81 13.87
CA TRP A 362 -1.80 -48.50 14.93
C TRP A 362 -1.14 -49.81 15.38
N ALA A 363 -0.14 -50.35 14.64
CA ALA A 363 0.61 -51.52 15.04
C ALA A 363 1.75 -51.21 16.01
N VAL A 364 2.16 -49.95 16.10
CA VAL A 364 3.23 -49.47 16.99
C VAL A 364 2.61 -48.98 18.30
N ARG A 365 3.03 -49.60 19.41
CA ARG A 365 2.67 -49.21 20.78
C ARG A 365 3.87 -48.67 21.51
N PHE A 366 3.62 -47.94 22.58
CA PHE A 366 4.67 -47.47 23.47
C PHE A 366 4.48 -48.13 24.84
N GLU A 367 5.43 -48.99 25.21
CA GLU A 367 5.50 -49.59 26.54
C GLU A 367 6.73 -49.01 27.25
N LYS A 368 6.52 -48.37 28.41
CA LYS A 368 7.61 -47.74 29.20
C LYS A 368 8.49 -46.83 28.34
N GLU A 369 7.86 -46.01 27.49
CA GLU A 369 8.50 -45.06 26.56
C GLU A 369 9.28 -45.68 25.39
N GLN A 370 9.29 -47.02 25.28
CA GLN A 370 9.91 -47.71 24.15
C GLN A 370 8.85 -48.14 23.12
N PRO A 371 9.07 -47.88 21.82
CA PRO A 371 8.18 -48.37 20.79
C PRO A 371 8.32 -49.88 20.63
N VAL A 372 7.18 -50.56 20.66
CA VAL A 372 7.09 -52.04 20.54
C VAL A 372 6.04 -52.43 19.52
N VAL A 373 6.22 -53.58 18.92
CA VAL A 373 5.30 -54.19 17.96
C VAL A 373 5.08 -55.65 18.31
N MET A 374 3.85 -56.14 18.19
CA MET A 374 3.55 -57.57 18.36
C MET A 374 3.71 -58.30 17.03
N LYS A 375 4.67 -59.21 16.97
CA LYS A 375 4.86 -60.09 15.79
C LYS A 375 3.97 -61.34 15.88
N LYS A 376 3.44 -61.75 14.73
CA LYS A 376 2.74 -63.03 14.64
C LYS A 376 3.69 -64.18 14.92
N GLY A 377 3.34 -65.05 15.86
CA GLY A 377 4.16 -66.20 16.24
C GLY A 377 5.12 -65.98 17.39
N LEU A 378 5.23 -64.76 17.95
CA LEU A 378 5.98 -64.49 19.17
C LEU A 378 5.02 -64.12 20.31
N THR A 379 5.22 -64.82 21.49
CA THR A 379 4.50 -64.44 22.71
C THR A 379 5.19 -63.23 23.36
N GLY A 380 4.76 -62.02 23.01
CA GLY A 380 5.29 -60.79 23.63
C GLY A 380 5.54 -59.68 22.65
N ALA A 381 5.65 -58.48 23.20
CA ALA A 381 5.98 -57.28 22.44
C ALA A 381 7.48 -57.27 22.09
N SER A 382 7.81 -57.05 20.84
CA SER A 382 9.18 -56.90 20.34
C SER A 382 9.57 -55.42 20.28
N PRO A 383 10.69 -55.00 20.90
CA PRO A 383 11.15 -53.62 20.81
C PRO A 383 11.58 -53.32 19.36
N VAL A 384 11.23 -52.13 18.89
CA VAL A 384 11.57 -51.68 17.55
C VAL A 384 12.15 -50.25 17.63
N SER A 385 13.04 -49.93 16.70
CA SER A 385 13.54 -48.57 16.55
C SER A 385 12.71 -47.87 15.47
N VAL A 386 12.02 -46.81 15.84
CA VAL A 386 11.15 -46.03 14.92
C VAL A 386 11.82 -44.71 14.57
N ALA A 387 12.06 -44.52 13.28
CA ALA A 387 12.68 -43.29 12.77
C ALA A 387 11.71 -42.13 12.62
N ALA A 388 10.51 -42.42 12.11
CA ALA A 388 9.45 -41.43 11.91
C ALA A 388 8.07 -42.08 11.89
N CYS A 389 7.05 -41.33 12.28
CA CYS A 389 5.65 -41.76 12.18
C CYS A 389 4.81 -40.68 11.52
N SER A 390 3.95 -41.09 10.61
CA SER A 390 2.87 -40.30 10.03
C SER A 390 1.50 -40.87 10.46
N PRO A 391 0.39 -40.24 10.18
CA PRO A 391 -0.93 -40.80 10.41
C PRO A 391 -1.15 -42.14 9.71
N VAL A 392 -0.46 -42.39 8.60
CA VAL A 392 -0.63 -43.61 7.76
C VAL A 392 0.27 -44.75 8.19
N GLY A 393 1.47 -44.48 8.73
CA GLY A 393 2.41 -45.50 9.12
C GLY A 393 3.66 -44.97 9.80
N CYS A 394 4.46 -45.89 10.33
CA CYS A 394 5.75 -45.61 10.95
C CYS A 394 6.87 -46.33 10.19
N VAL A 395 8.00 -45.64 10.04
CA VAL A 395 9.25 -46.22 9.52
C VAL A 395 10.00 -46.88 10.66
N VAL A 396 10.35 -48.15 10.48
CA VAL A 396 11.12 -48.94 11.44
C VAL A 396 12.53 -49.15 10.88
N GLU A 397 13.55 -48.72 11.64
CA GLU A 397 14.97 -48.90 11.27
C GLU A 397 15.55 -50.21 11.75
N ALA A 398 15.08 -50.72 12.90
CA ALA A 398 15.57 -51.96 13.46
C ALA A 398 14.47 -52.74 14.22
N GLY A 399 14.59 -54.05 14.25
CA GLY A 399 13.68 -54.93 15.02
C GLY A 399 12.64 -55.65 14.17
N LEU A 400 12.49 -55.32 12.87
CA LEU A 400 11.59 -55.96 11.91
C LEU A 400 12.33 -56.32 10.62
N ALA A 401 11.86 -57.36 9.95
CA ALA A 401 12.28 -57.73 8.61
C ALA A 401 11.14 -57.55 7.60
N GLU A 402 11.48 -57.40 6.33
CA GLU A 402 10.49 -57.36 5.26
C GLU A 402 9.69 -58.68 5.22
N GLY A 403 8.38 -58.57 5.13
CA GLY A 403 7.48 -59.71 5.17
C GLY A 403 7.05 -60.19 6.57
N ASP A 404 7.63 -59.66 7.66
CA ASP A 404 7.13 -59.91 9.02
C ASP A 404 5.64 -59.50 9.11
N ARG A 405 4.85 -60.29 9.81
CA ARG A 405 3.46 -59.97 10.09
C ARG A 405 3.30 -59.39 11.49
N VAL A 406 2.74 -58.18 11.54
CA VAL A 406 2.47 -57.49 12.81
C VAL A 406 0.99 -57.57 13.14
N LEU A 407 0.71 -57.78 14.41
CA LEU A 407 -0.66 -57.89 14.91
C LEU A 407 -1.18 -56.54 15.35
N VAL A 408 -2.41 -56.30 14.96
CA VAL A 408 -3.22 -55.16 15.36
C VAL A 408 -4.12 -55.61 16.52
N ARG A 409 -3.98 -54.99 17.64
CA ARG A 409 -4.90 -55.22 18.77
C ARG A 409 -5.42 -53.91 19.30
#